data_d764443a13ee61d25c84050dbe8d015f
#
_entry.id   d764443a13ee61d25c84050dbe8d015f
#
_cell.length_a   1.000
_cell.length_b   1.000
_cell.length_c   1.000
_cell.angle_alpha   90.00
_cell.angle_beta   90.00
_cell.angle_gamma   90.00
#
_symmetry.space_group_name_H-M   'P 1'
#
loop_
_entity.id
_entity.type
_entity.pdbx_description
1 polymer ?
#
loop_
_entity_poly.entity_id
_entity_poly.type
_entity_poly.pdbx_seq_one_letter_code
_entity_poly.pdbx_strand_id
1 'polypeptide(L)'
;NEWVWERFREILRFWLDRGADGFRVDVAHGLMKADGLPDVPEPEEGESLAEAMMKPDEVPYWAQPPVHDVYRDWHQVLAEYDGDRVLCAEAWVEPLSRAALWVRDDEMHQAFNFVYLETPWDAKLLHEVIDDSISAFGAVGAPPTWVLSNHDTIRHRTRLALVPPPIHGAGIGPTSRSKADPTVSLRRGRAATALMLALPGGAYVYQGEELGLPEVTAIEPHERQDPTFA
;
A
#
# COMPACT_ATOMS: atom_id res chain seq x y z
N ASN A 1 4.55 -25.29 4.66
CA ASN A 1 5.00 -25.96 5.89
C ASN A 1 3.92 -25.79 6.96
N GLU A 2 3.27 -26.89 7.39
CA GLU A 2 2.13 -26.88 8.33
C GLU A 2 2.49 -26.24 9.69
N TRP A 3 3.70 -26.47 10.18
CA TRP A 3 4.16 -25.86 11.42
C TRP A 3 4.16 -24.32 11.35
N VAL A 4 4.51 -23.73 10.21
CA VAL A 4 4.48 -22.27 10.02
C VAL A 4 3.04 -21.75 10.05
N TRP A 5 2.13 -22.44 9.37
CA TRP A 5 0.70 -22.09 9.35
C TRP A 5 0.12 -22.11 10.77
N GLU A 6 0.34 -23.19 11.52
CA GLU A 6 -0.14 -23.26 12.90
C GLU A 6 0.46 -22.17 13.78
N ARG A 7 1.76 -21.86 13.60
CA ARG A 7 2.39 -20.80 14.38
C ARG A 7 1.79 -19.43 14.09
N PHE A 8 1.42 -19.12 12.84
CA PHE A 8 0.72 -17.87 12.53
C PHE A 8 -0.69 -17.84 13.12
N ARG A 9 -1.44 -18.93 13.08
CA ARG A 9 -2.76 -19.03 13.77
C ARG A 9 -2.63 -18.73 15.26
N GLU A 10 -1.62 -19.30 15.94
CA GLU A 10 -1.33 -19.01 17.35
C GLU A 10 -1.01 -17.53 17.60
N ILE A 11 -0.21 -16.89 16.71
CA ILE A 11 0.15 -15.48 16.83
C ILE A 11 -1.09 -14.60 16.67
N LEU A 12 -1.95 -14.89 15.71
CA LEU A 12 -3.19 -14.13 15.50
C LEU A 12 -4.07 -14.23 16.75
N ARG A 13 -4.35 -15.45 17.24
CA ARG A 13 -5.13 -15.67 18.45
C ARG A 13 -4.52 -14.99 19.67
N PHE A 14 -3.20 -15.04 19.82
CA PHE A 14 -2.50 -14.38 20.92
C PHE A 14 -2.82 -12.89 21.03
N TRP A 15 -2.87 -12.19 19.90
CA TRP A 15 -3.16 -10.75 19.88
C TRP A 15 -4.67 -10.48 19.97
N LEU A 16 -5.50 -11.26 19.31
CA LEU A 16 -6.97 -11.16 19.39
C LEU A 16 -7.46 -11.37 20.83
N ASP A 17 -6.92 -12.36 21.54
CA ASP A 17 -7.20 -12.61 22.98
C ASP A 17 -6.81 -11.43 23.89
N ARG A 18 -5.93 -10.57 23.42
CA ARG A 18 -5.47 -9.35 24.12
C ARG A 18 -6.22 -8.09 23.71
N GLY A 19 -7.24 -8.24 22.89
CA GLY A 19 -8.11 -7.14 22.49
C GLY A 19 -7.66 -6.41 21.23
N ALA A 20 -6.80 -6.99 20.40
CA ALA A 20 -6.59 -6.48 19.05
C ALA A 20 -7.84 -6.69 18.21
N ASP A 21 -8.27 -5.67 17.47
CA ASP A 21 -9.43 -5.74 16.60
C ASP A 21 -9.10 -6.14 15.16
N GLY A 22 -7.81 -6.30 14.86
CA GLY A 22 -7.35 -6.73 13.54
C GLY A 22 -5.87 -6.48 13.30
N PHE A 23 -5.45 -6.68 12.06
CA PHE A 23 -4.04 -6.61 11.67
C PHE A 23 -3.87 -5.90 10.32
N ARG A 24 -2.89 -5.02 10.24
CA ARG A 24 -2.29 -4.62 8.98
C ARG A 24 -1.20 -5.62 8.64
N VAL A 25 -1.30 -6.24 7.49
CA VAL A 25 -0.36 -7.26 7.02
C VAL A 25 0.64 -6.62 6.06
N ASP A 26 1.88 -6.56 6.53
CA ASP A 26 3.01 -6.01 5.79
C ASP A 26 3.41 -6.95 4.65
N VAL A 27 3.76 -6.38 3.50
CA VAL A 27 4.18 -7.13 2.29
C VAL A 27 3.26 -8.34 2.02
N ALA A 28 1.96 -8.13 2.11
CA ALA A 28 0.96 -9.18 2.02
C ALA A 28 1.05 -10.05 0.75
N HIS A 29 1.55 -9.49 -0.33
CA HIS A 29 1.77 -10.16 -1.61
C HIS A 29 3.02 -11.07 -1.63
N GLY A 30 3.84 -11.02 -0.58
CA GLY A 30 5.13 -11.71 -0.51
C GLY A 30 5.18 -13.00 0.30
N LEU A 31 4.08 -13.47 0.91
CA LEU A 31 4.13 -14.60 1.84
C LEU A 31 4.32 -15.96 1.18
N MET A 32 3.92 -16.11 -0.09
CA MET A 32 4.09 -17.35 -0.84
C MET A 32 5.03 -17.13 -2.03
N LYS A 33 5.79 -18.17 -2.34
CA LYS A 33 6.80 -18.17 -3.40
C LYS A 33 6.39 -19.17 -4.47
N ALA A 34 6.90 -19.00 -5.69
CA ALA A 34 6.75 -19.99 -6.75
C ALA A 34 7.41 -21.33 -6.38
N ASP A 35 6.83 -22.40 -6.86
CA ASP A 35 7.37 -23.76 -6.64
C ASP A 35 8.79 -23.88 -7.18
N GLY A 36 9.65 -24.55 -6.39
CA GLY A 36 11.06 -24.71 -6.72
C GLY A 36 11.95 -23.51 -6.41
N LEU A 37 11.38 -22.40 -5.91
CA LEU A 37 12.12 -21.18 -5.52
C LEU A 37 13.06 -20.67 -6.63
N PRO A 38 12.56 -20.44 -7.85
CA PRO A 38 13.40 -19.93 -8.92
C PRO A 38 13.94 -18.53 -8.59
N ASP A 39 15.10 -18.22 -9.13
CA ASP A 39 15.67 -16.89 -9.05
C ASP A 39 14.86 -15.88 -9.89
N VAL A 40 14.98 -14.60 -9.57
CA VAL A 40 14.41 -13.53 -10.41
C VAL A 40 15.09 -13.55 -11.77
N PRO A 41 14.34 -13.40 -12.86
CA PRO A 41 14.94 -13.26 -14.19
C PRO A 41 15.98 -12.13 -14.21
N GLU A 42 17.05 -12.32 -15.00
CA GLU A 42 18.02 -11.24 -15.18
C GLU A 42 17.33 -10.01 -15.81
N PRO A 43 17.64 -8.79 -15.34
CA PRO A 43 17.10 -7.57 -15.94
C PRO A 43 17.38 -7.50 -17.45
N GLU A 44 16.44 -6.95 -18.21
CA GLU A 44 16.65 -6.68 -19.62
C GLU A 44 17.76 -5.62 -19.84
N GLU A 45 18.31 -5.57 -21.06
CA GLU A 45 19.37 -4.60 -21.38
C GLU A 45 18.90 -3.16 -21.15
N GLY A 46 19.52 -2.48 -20.20
CA GLY A 46 19.18 -1.11 -19.79
C GLY A 46 18.16 -1.01 -18.65
N GLU A 47 17.62 -2.11 -18.17
CA GLU A 47 16.74 -2.18 -17.01
C GLU A 47 17.57 -2.37 -15.73
N SER A 48 17.21 -1.66 -14.67
CA SER A 48 17.79 -1.89 -13.36
C SER A 48 17.14 -3.12 -12.68
N LEU A 49 17.86 -3.77 -11.76
CA LEU A 49 17.30 -4.86 -10.95
C LEU A 49 16.06 -4.40 -10.17
N ALA A 50 16.04 -3.16 -9.71
CA ALA A 50 14.89 -2.59 -9.01
C ALA A 50 13.65 -2.49 -9.91
N GLU A 51 13.81 -2.09 -11.17
CA GLU A 51 12.71 -2.05 -12.15
C GLU A 51 12.20 -3.46 -12.48
N ALA A 52 13.11 -4.42 -12.70
CA ALA A 52 12.73 -5.81 -12.91
C ALA A 52 11.96 -6.40 -11.71
N MET A 53 12.37 -6.06 -10.49
CA MET A 53 11.69 -6.49 -9.26
C MET A 53 10.31 -5.84 -9.06
N MET A 54 10.00 -4.75 -9.74
CA MET A 54 8.70 -4.09 -9.70
C MET A 54 7.68 -4.67 -10.70
N LYS A 55 8.06 -5.66 -11.51
CA LYS A 55 7.16 -6.39 -12.41
C LYS A 55 6.51 -7.58 -11.66
N PRO A 56 5.33 -7.41 -11.06
CA PRO A 56 4.77 -8.40 -10.12
C PRO A 56 4.47 -9.76 -10.76
N ASP A 57 4.26 -9.82 -12.08
CA ASP A 57 3.97 -11.07 -12.79
C ASP A 57 5.21 -11.89 -13.13
N GLU A 58 6.39 -11.28 -13.12
CA GLU A 58 7.66 -11.89 -13.50
C GLU A 58 8.50 -12.30 -12.28
N VAL A 59 8.15 -11.76 -11.11
CA VAL A 59 8.89 -12.01 -9.87
C VAL A 59 8.33 -13.22 -9.13
N PRO A 60 9.10 -14.30 -9.00
CA PRO A 60 8.59 -15.60 -8.49
C PRO A 60 8.25 -15.60 -6.99
N TYR A 61 8.44 -14.50 -6.29
CA TYR A 61 8.11 -14.36 -4.87
C TYR A 61 7.08 -13.26 -4.58
N TRP A 62 6.48 -12.65 -5.62
CA TRP A 62 5.38 -11.71 -5.45
C TRP A 62 4.06 -12.26 -5.96
N ALA A 63 3.01 -12.02 -5.21
CA ALA A 63 1.61 -12.27 -5.58
C ALA A 63 1.34 -13.66 -6.17
N GLN A 64 2.05 -14.68 -5.71
CA GLN A 64 1.84 -16.05 -6.15
C GLN A 64 0.45 -16.54 -5.72
N PRO A 65 -0.32 -17.23 -6.59
CA PRO A 65 -1.71 -17.62 -6.30
C PRO A 65 -1.93 -18.31 -4.94
N PRO A 66 -1.03 -19.17 -4.43
CA PRO A 66 -1.23 -19.80 -3.12
C PRO A 66 -1.23 -18.83 -1.93
N VAL A 67 -0.88 -17.55 -2.11
CA VAL A 67 -0.95 -16.55 -1.04
C VAL A 67 -2.38 -16.33 -0.55
N HIS A 68 -3.35 -16.47 -1.42
CA HIS A 68 -4.76 -16.35 -1.10
C HIS A 68 -5.25 -17.39 -0.10
N ASP A 69 -4.67 -18.60 -0.12
CA ASP A 69 -5.02 -19.65 0.85
C ASP A 69 -4.55 -19.27 2.26
N VAL A 70 -3.44 -18.54 2.40
CA VAL A 70 -2.98 -18.00 3.69
C VAL A 70 -4.03 -17.05 4.27
N TYR A 71 -4.59 -16.18 3.44
CA TYR A 71 -5.55 -15.18 3.92
C TYR A 71 -6.92 -15.76 4.21
N ARG A 72 -7.34 -16.80 3.49
CA ARG A 72 -8.52 -17.57 3.83
C ARG A 72 -8.38 -18.26 5.20
N ASP A 73 -7.22 -18.83 5.46
CA ASP A 73 -6.91 -19.42 6.75
C ASP A 73 -6.95 -18.40 7.89
N TRP A 74 -6.34 -17.24 7.69
CA TRP A 74 -6.35 -16.16 8.68
C TRP A 74 -7.73 -15.53 8.87
N HIS A 75 -8.51 -15.41 7.81
CA HIS A 75 -9.90 -14.98 7.89
C HIS A 75 -10.71 -15.91 8.79
N GLN A 76 -10.53 -17.23 8.67
CA GLN A 76 -11.19 -18.20 9.53
C GLN A 76 -10.80 -18.04 11.00
N VAL A 77 -9.55 -17.73 11.31
CA VAL A 77 -9.11 -17.45 12.69
C VAL A 77 -9.80 -16.20 13.24
N LEU A 78 -9.92 -15.13 12.44
CA LEU A 78 -10.62 -13.92 12.87
C LEU A 78 -12.11 -14.19 13.12
N ALA A 79 -12.71 -15.05 12.32
CA ALA A 79 -14.13 -15.45 12.47
C ALA A 79 -14.42 -16.26 13.74
N GLU A 80 -13.41 -16.73 14.48
CA GLU A 80 -13.57 -17.35 15.79
C GLU A 80 -13.97 -16.34 16.88
N TYR A 81 -13.82 -15.03 16.63
CA TYR A 81 -13.98 -13.96 17.61
C TYR A 81 -15.25 -13.14 17.35
N ASP A 82 -15.93 -12.77 18.43
CA ASP A 82 -17.11 -11.91 18.37
C ASP A 82 -16.74 -10.48 17.94
N GLY A 83 -17.65 -9.82 17.23
CA GLY A 83 -17.49 -8.46 16.71
C GLY A 83 -16.68 -8.39 15.42
N ASP A 84 -16.49 -7.17 14.93
CA ASP A 84 -15.81 -6.93 13.68
C ASP A 84 -14.30 -7.04 13.87
N ARG A 85 -13.69 -8.04 13.25
CA ARG A 85 -12.23 -8.21 13.16
C ARG A 85 -11.76 -7.97 11.74
N VAL A 86 -10.67 -7.22 11.56
CA VAL A 86 -10.26 -6.71 10.25
C VAL A 86 -8.83 -7.14 9.88
N LEU A 87 -8.67 -7.64 8.67
CA LEU A 87 -7.37 -7.76 8.01
C LEU A 87 -7.25 -6.68 6.93
N CYS A 88 -6.16 -5.91 6.95
CA CYS A 88 -5.85 -4.92 5.93
C CYS A 88 -4.53 -5.27 5.24
N ALA A 89 -4.57 -5.47 3.92
CA ALA A 89 -3.40 -5.80 3.13
C ALA A 89 -2.57 -4.55 2.79
N GLU A 90 -1.29 -4.62 3.07
CA GLU A 90 -0.29 -3.83 2.36
C GLU A 90 0.25 -4.69 1.21
N ALA A 91 -0.27 -4.43 0.00
CA ALA A 91 0.04 -5.24 -1.18
C ALA A 91 0.21 -4.35 -2.41
N TRP A 92 1.42 -4.34 -2.96
CA TRP A 92 1.75 -3.69 -4.22
C TRP A 92 1.45 -4.66 -5.36
N VAL A 93 0.21 -4.63 -5.84
CA VAL A 93 -0.28 -5.56 -6.88
C VAL A 93 -1.07 -4.79 -7.92
N GLU A 94 -0.69 -4.97 -9.16
CA GLU A 94 -1.38 -4.46 -10.34
C GLU A 94 -1.76 -5.59 -11.30
N PRO A 95 -2.77 -5.41 -12.11
CA PRO A 95 -3.72 -4.29 -12.14
C PRO A 95 -4.72 -4.31 -10.97
N LEU A 96 -5.53 -3.26 -10.81
CA LEU A 96 -6.55 -3.14 -9.74
C LEU A 96 -7.47 -4.36 -9.64
N SER A 97 -7.82 -4.99 -10.77
CA SER A 97 -8.61 -6.23 -10.77
C SER A 97 -7.92 -7.40 -10.08
N ARG A 98 -6.60 -7.42 -10.07
CA ARG A 98 -5.81 -8.41 -9.35
C ARG A 98 -5.70 -8.04 -7.87
N ALA A 99 -5.47 -6.75 -7.56
CA ALA A 99 -5.46 -6.25 -6.17
C ALA A 99 -6.80 -6.53 -5.46
N ALA A 100 -7.91 -6.40 -6.16
CA ALA A 100 -9.24 -6.69 -5.64
C ALA A 100 -9.41 -8.15 -5.16
N LEU A 101 -8.64 -9.10 -5.68
CA LEU A 101 -8.71 -10.49 -5.25
C LEU A 101 -8.33 -10.69 -3.76
N TRP A 102 -7.55 -9.76 -3.19
CA TRP A 102 -7.18 -9.81 -1.76
C TRP A 102 -8.35 -9.55 -0.82
N VAL A 103 -9.43 -8.93 -1.31
CA VAL A 103 -10.59 -8.54 -0.50
C VAL A 103 -11.87 -9.27 -0.88
N ARG A 104 -11.74 -10.49 -1.40
CA ARG A 104 -12.89 -11.40 -1.53
C ARG A 104 -13.47 -11.70 -0.16
N ASP A 105 -14.73 -12.09 -0.09
CA ASP A 105 -15.51 -12.27 1.12
C ASP A 105 -14.92 -13.29 2.13
N ASP A 106 -14.06 -14.19 1.66
CA ASP A 106 -13.38 -15.20 2.45
C ASP A 106 -11.89 -14.91 2.74
N GLU A 107 -11.40 -13.71 2.36
CA GLU A 107 -9.98 -13.33 2.50
C GLU A 107 -9.79 -12.12 3.42
N MET A 108 -9.09 -11.07 2.95
CA MET A 108 -8.91 -9.84 3.72
C MET A 108 -10.11 -8.92 3.59
N HIS A 109 -10.30 -8.04 4.55
CA HIS A 109 -11.40 -7.08 4.56
C HIS A 109 -11.07 -5.80 3.81
N GLN A 110 -9.79 -5.43 3.78
CA GLN A 110 -9.29 -4.20 3.16
C GLN A 110 -7.94 -4.43 2.50
N ALA A 111 -7.66 -3.67 1.44
CA ALA A 111 -6.35 -3.59 0.80
C ALA A 111 -6.10 -2.13 0.39
N PHE A 112 -4.95 -1.58 0.77
CA PHE A 112 -4.61 -0.21 0.41
C PHE A 112 -4.54 -0.04 -1.10
N ASN A 113 -5.22 0.99 -1.60
CA ASN A 113 -5.21 1.35 -3.01
C ASN A 113 -3.98 2.22 -3.33
N PHE A 114 -2.86 1.57 -3.63
CA PHE A 114 -1.62 2.26 -3.93
C PHE A 114 -1.62 2.92 -5.31
N VAL A 115 -2.41 2.42 -6.26
CA VAL A 115 -2.56 3.08 -7.57
C VAL A 115 -3.19 4.46 -7.40
N TYR A 116 -4.19 4.60 -6.51
CA TYR A 116 -4.76 5.90 -6.16
C TYR A 116 -3.74 6.78 -5.42
N LEU A 117 -3.00 6.21 -4.46
CA LEU A 117 -1.97 6.94 -3.72
C LEU A 117 -0.95 7.57 -4.68
N GLU A 118 -0.51 6.84 -5.68
CA GLU A 118 0.53 7.30 -6.60
C GLU A 118 0.03 8.21 -7.73
N THR A 119 -1.28 8.25 -7.94
CA THR A 119 -1.88 9.06 -8.99
C THR A 119 -1.51 10.54 -8.82
N PRO A 120 -0.93 11.19 -9.85
CA PRO A 120 -0.59 12.60 -9.79
C PRO A 120 -1.83 13.49 -9.70
N TRP A 121 -1.63 14.78 -9.32
CA TRP A 121 -2.71 15.76 -9.26
C TRP A 121 -3.17 16.18 -10.66
N ASP A 122 -3.87 15.29 -11.31
CA ASP A 122 -4.47 15.45 -12.64
C ASP A 122 -5.91 14.97 -12.62
N ALA A 123 -6.85 15.79 -13.09
CA ALA A 123 -8.28 15.50 -12.98
C ALA A 123 -8.70 14.26 -13.79
N LYS A 124 -8.07 14.05 -14.95
CA LYS A 124 -8.38 12.90 -15.80
C LYS A 124 -7.87 11.60 -15.16
N LEU A 125 -6.61 11.59 -14.74
CA LEU A 125 -6.00 10.41 -14.10
C LEU A 125 -6.70 10.06 -12.78
N LEU A 126 -7.07 11.07 -11.96
CA LEU A 126 -7.85 10.85 -10.74
C LEU A 126 -9.23 10.26 -11.03
N HIS A 127 -9.91 10.76 -12.07
CA HIS A 127 -11.20 10.19 -12.47
C HIS A 127 -11.07 8.74 -12.91
N GLU A 128 -10.09 8.44 -13.77
CA GLU A 128 -9.83 7.09 -14.27
C GLU A 128 -9.53 6.11 -13.13
N VAL A 129 -8.59 6.43 -12.24
CA VAL A 129 -8.23 5.52 -11.13
C VAL A 129 -9.38 5.33 -10.14
N ILE A 130 -10.22 6.34 -9.91
CA ILE A 130 -11.38 6.22 -9.03
C ILE A 130 -12.43 5.28 -9.64
N ASP A 131 -12.75 5.47 -10.92
CA ASP A 131 -13.73 4.65 -11.64
C ASP A 131 -13.27 3.19 -11.74
N ASP A 132 -12.02 2.97 -12.14
CA ASP A 132 -11.41 1.65 -12.22
C ASP A 132 -11.38 0.97 -10.85
N SER A 133 -11.07 1.70 -9.77
CA SER A 133 -11.05 1.15 -8.42
C SER A 133 -12.43 0.72 -7.96
N ILE A 134 -13.45 1.58 -8.13
CA ILE A 134 -14.84 1.26 -7.76
C ILE A 134 -15.31 0.03 -8.55
N SER A 135 -15.00 -0.02 -9.83
CA SER A 135 -15.36 -1.14 -10.70
C SER A 135 -14.67 -2.44 -10.29
N ALA A 136 -13.35 -2.41 -10.10
CA ALA A 136 -12.55 -3.60 -9.78
C ALA A 136 -12.91 -4.20 -8.40
N PHE A 137 -12.97 -3.38 -7.36
CA PHE A 137 -13.33 -3.83 -6.02
C PHE A 137 -14.81 -4.20 -5.93
N GLY A 138 -15.69 -3.45 -6.60
CA GLY A 138 -17.11 -3.78 -6.70
C GLY A 138 -17.38 -5.13 -7.38
N ALA A 139 -16.54 -5.55 -8.31
CA ALA A 139 -16.66 -6.86 -8.98
C ALA A 139 -16.47 -8.05 -8.04
N VAL A 140 -15.77 -7.87 -6.92
CA VAL A 140 -15.62 -8.88 -5.85
C VAL A 140 -16.51 -8.60 -4.63
N GLY A 141 -17.38 -7.60 -4.71
CA GLY A 141 -18.34 -7.26 -3.63
C GLY A 141 -17.74 -6.43 -2.49
N ALA A 142 -16.51 -5.93 -2.63
CA ALA A 142 -15.82 -5.15 -1.60
C ALA A 142 -15.73 -3.66 -1.96
N PRO A 143 -15.72 -2.75 -0.97
CA PRO A 143 -15.42 -1.34 -1.22
C PRO A 143 -13.91 -1.12 -1.36
N PRO A 144 -13.46 -0.12 -2.14
CA PRO A 144 -12.07 0.30 -2.16
C PRO A 144 -11.61 0.85 -0.80
N THR A 145 -10.29 0.78 -0.53
CA THR A 145 -9.66 1.40 0.64
C THR A 145 -8.70 2.49 0.19
N TRP A 146 -9.12 3.73 0.36
CA TRP A 146 -8.39 4.90 -0.12
C TRP A 146 -7.28 5.33 0.84
N VAL A 147 -6.14 5.69 0.27
CA VAL A 147 -4.97 6.15 1.03
C VAL A 147 -4.19 7.18 0.19
N LEU A 148 -3.69 8.24 0.83
CA LEU A 148 -2.91 9.30 0.17
C LEU A 148 -1.45 9.34 0.61
N SER A 149 -1.13 8.85 1.79
CA SER A 149 0.24 8.81 2.32
C SER A 149 0.43 7.64 3.27
N ASN A 150 1.67 7.25 3.44
CA ASN A 150 2.14 6.30 4.45
C ASN A 150 3.58 6.68 4.87
N HIS A 151 4.25 5.83 5.65
CA HIS A 151 5.61 6.06 6.13
C HIS A 151 6.68 5.84 5.04
N ASP A 152 6.34 5.20 3.92
CA ASP A 152 7.26 4.88 2.81
C ASP A 152 7.20 5.90 1.67
N THR A 153 6.17 6.75 1.66
CA THR A 153 5.95 7.69 0.56
C THR A 153 6.00 9.15 1.04
N ILE A 154 6.40 10.04 0.12
CA ILE A 154 6.35 11.49 0.37
C ILE A 154 4.91 11.89 0.73
N ARG A 155 4.72 12.62 1.84
CA ARG A 155 3.42 13.12 2.25
C ARG A 155 2.67 13.78 1.10
N HIS A 156 1.41 13.41 0.89
CA HIS A 156 0.63 13.83 -0.29
C HIS A 156 0.56 15.35 -0.45
N ARG A 157 0.48 16.12 0.65
CA ARG A 157 0.53 17.58 0.60
C ARG A 157 1.74 18.08 -0.18
N THR A 158 2.91 17.49 0.03
CA THR A 158 4.13 17.84 -0.67
C THR A 158 4.19 17.19 -2.05
N ARG A 159 3.94 15.88 -2.13
CA ARG A 159 4.05 15.08 -3.37
C ARG A 159 3.20 15.64 -4.50
N LEU A 160 1.93 15.98 -4.23
CA LEU A 160 1.01 16.48 -5.25
C LEU A 160 1.36 17.87 -5.80
N ALA A 161 2.31 18.55 -5.20
CA ALA A 161 2.74 19.91 -5.62
C ALA A 161 4.19 19.95 -6.10
N LEU A 162 4.92 18.83 -6.12
CA LEU A 162 6.30 18.78 -6.57
C LEU A 162 6.42 19.08 -8.06
N VAL A 163 7.39 19.93 -8.41
CA VAL A 163 7.75 20.27 -9.79
C VAL A 163 9.28 20.23 -9.92
N PRO A 164 9.84 19.40 -10.81
CA PRO A 164 9.15 18.31 -11.53
C PRO A 164 8.58 17.26 -10.57
N PRO A 165 7.67 16.40 -11.02
CA PRO A 165 7.21 15.24 -10.22
C PRO A 165 8.40 14.39 -9.77
N PRO A 166 8.35 13.76 -8.59
CA PRO A 166 9.41 12.85 -8.16
C PRO A 166 9.43 11.59 -9.04
N ILE A 167 10.58 10.95 -9.09
CA ILE A 167 10.67 9.59 -9.63
C ILE A 167 9.93 8.66 -8.66
N HIS A 168 9.20 7.70 -9.20
CA HIS A 168 8.50 6.69 -8.40
C HIS A 168 9.44 6.05 -7.36
N GLY A 169 8.98 5.93 -6.11
CA GLY A 169 9.76 5.38 -5.01
C GLY A 169 10.91 6.27 -4.50
N ALA A 170 11.20 7.40 -5.16
CA ALA A 170 12.26 8.29 -4.70
C ALA A 170 11.77 9.24 -3.61
N GLY A 171 12.53 9.32 -2.52
CA GLY A 171 12.37 10.35 -1.50
C GLY A 171 12.84 11.73 -1.97
N ILE A 172 12.58 12.74 -1.16
CA ILE A 172 13.10 14.09 -1.36
C ILE A 172 13.92 14.54 -0.15
N GLY A 173 14.95 15.33 -0.42
CA GLY A 173 15.83 15.88 0.60
C GLY A 173 16.22 17.33 0.30
N PRO A 174 17.16 17.91 1.07
CA PRO A 174 17.57 19.31 0.93
C PRO A 174 18.07 19.66 -0.47
N THR A 175 18.76 18.72 -1.12
CA THR A 175 19.38 18.89 -2.45
C THR A 175 18.50 18.47 -3.61
N SER A 176 17.29 17.98 -3.37
CA SER A 176 16.37 17.52 -4.42
C SER A 176 16.02 18.66 -5.37
N ARG A 177 16.00 18.35 -6.68
CA ARG A 177 15.57 19.30 -7.73
C ARG A 177 14.08 19.63 -7.63
N SER A 178 13.26 18.63 -7.27
CA SER A 178 11.82 18.80 -7.12
C SER A 178 11.51 19.69 -5.91
N LYS A 179 10.72 20.71 -6.13
CA LYS A 179 10.28 21.65 -5.09
C LYS A 179 8.75 21.80 -5.13
N ALA A 180 8.15 22.00 -3.99
CA ALA A 180 6.73 22.28 -3.85
C ALA A 180 6.52 23.71 -3.38
N ASP A 181 5.68 24.48 -4.09
CA ASP A 181 5.20 25.78 -3.57
C ASP A 181 4.32 25.53 -2.34
N PRO A 182 4.58 26.15 -1.18
CA PRO A 182 3.86 25.87 0.07
C PRO A 182 2.36 26.18 0.00
N THR A 183 1.96 27.20 -0.78
CA THR A 183 0.56 27.62 -0.92
C THR A 183 -0.21 26.63 -1.81
N VAL A 184 0.38 26.28 -2.96
CA VAL A 184 -0.19 25.26 -3.86
C VAL A 184 -0.26 23.91 -3.15
N SER A 185 0.80 23.54 -2.45
CA SER A 185 0.93 22.33 -1.66
C SER A 185 -0.22 22.18 -0.64
N LEU A 186 -0.45 23.19 0.18
CA LEU A 186 -1.53 23.14 1.18
C LEU A 186 -2.93 23.06 0.53
N ARG A 187 -3.15 23.80 -0.56
CA ARG A 187 -4.44 23.79 -1.28
C ARG A 187 -4.73 22.44 -1.91
N ARG A 188 -3.74 21.86 -2.59
CA ARG A 188 -3.88 20.52 -3.22
C ARG A 188 -4.03 19.44 -2.15
N GLY A 189 -3.25 19.48 -1.08
CA GLY A 189 -3.36 18.51 0.00
C GLY A 189 -4.75 18.49 0.63
N ARG A 190 -5.32 19.66 0.95
CA ARG A 190 -6.70 19.77 1.48
C ARG A 190 -7.75 19.27 0.49
N ALA A 191 -7.60 19.60 -0.81
CA ALA A 191 -8.53 19.17 -1.82
C ALA A 191 -8.47 17.64 -2.03
N ALA A 192 -7.27 17.05 -2.02
CA ALA A 192 -7.09 15.62 -2.14
C ALA A 192 -7.69 14.85 -0.95
N THR A 193 -7.46 15.33 0.28
CA THR A 193 -8.06 14.73 1.49
C THR A 193 -9.59 14.84 1.45
N ALA A 194 -10.13 16.00 1.06
CA ALA A 194 -11.58 16.17 0.94
C ALA A 194 -12.20 15.26 -0.13
N LEU A 195 -11.52 15.11 -1.28
CA LEU A 195 -11.92 14.17 -2.32
C LEU A 195 -11.91 12.72 -1.78
N MET A 196 -10.80 12.28 -1.19
CA MET A 196 -10.66 10.93 -0.64
C MET A 196 -11.78 10.59 0.36
N LEU A 197 -12.08 11.52 1.28
CA LEU A 197 -13.11 11.31 2.30
C LEU A 197 -14.54 11.37 1.75
N ALA A 198 -14.74 11.87 0.54
CA ALA A 198 -16.04 11.90 -0.14
C ALA A 198 -16.29 10.66 -1.02
N LEU A 199 -15.27 9.82 -1.24
CA LEU A 199 -15.39 8.60 -2.05
C LEU A 199 -16.06 7.47 -1.25
N PRO A 200 -16.79 6.56 -1.92
CA PRO A 200 -17.36 5.38 -1.27
C PRO A 200 -16.24 4.42 -0.85
N GLY A 201 -16.33 3.83 0.35
CA GLY A 201 -15.36 2.86 0.86
C GLY A 201 -14.67 3.31 2.13
N GLY A 202 -13.56 2.66 2.46
CA GLY A 202 -12.72 3.00 3.61
C GLY A 202 -11.67 4.07 3.26
N ALA A 203 -11.30 4.90 4.22
CA ALA A 203 -10.22 5.87 4.05
C ALA A 203 -9.25 5.83 5.23
N TYR A 204 -7.97 5.73 4.94
CA TYR A 204 -6.91 5.82 5.96
C TYR A 204 -6.24 7.18 5.89
N VAL A 205 -6.19 7.85 7.04
CA VAL A 205 -5.53 9.14 7.22
C VAL A 205 -4.21 8.88 7.95
N TYR A 206 -3.10 9.13 7.26
CA TYR A 206 -1.77 8.99 7.87
C TYR A 206 -1.54 10.12 8.88
N GLN A 207 -0.90 9.82 10.00
CA GLN A 207 -0.65 10.78 11.07
C GLN A 207 -0.07 12.10 10.55
N GLY A 208 -0.68 13.22 10.93
CA GLY A 208 -0.32 14.58 10.50
C GLY A 208 -0.95 15.04 9.18
N GLU A 209 -1.66 14.16 8.44
CA GLU A 209 -2.45 14.58 7.28
C GLU A 209 -3.62 15.47 7.69
N GLU A 210 -4.26 15.16 8.81
CA GLU A 210 -5.34 15.95 9.42
C GLU A 210 -4.92 17.41 9.75
N LEU A 211 -3.62 17.60 10.01
CA LEU A 211 -3.00 18.91 10.21
C LEU A 211 -2.47 19.49 8.88
N GLY A 212 -2.46 18.71 7.83
CA GLY A 212 -1.84 19.08 6.56
C GLY A 212 -0.33 19.28 6.68
N LEU A 213 0.39 18.43 7.42
CA LEU A 213 1.84 18.53 7.56
C LEU A 213 2.55 18.26 6.23
N PRO A 214 3.55 19.07 5.85
CA PRO A 214 4.39 18.79 4.70
C PRO A 214 5.41 17.69 5.00
N GLU A 215 6.09 17.22 3.95
CA GLU A 215 7.27 16.36 4.11
C GLU A 215 8.40 17.11 4.81
N VAL A 216 9.15 16.37 5.64
CA VAL A 216 10.34 16.90 6.33
C VAL A 216 11.57 16.62 5.47
N THR A 217 12.07 17.66 4.80
CA THR A 217 13.20 17.53 3.86
C THR A 217 14.54 17.98 4.43
N ALA A 218 14.55 18.59 5.60
CA ALA A 218 15.73 19.23 6.21
C ALA A 218 16.20 18.50 7.48
N ILE A 219 16.11 17.16 7.50
CA ILE A 219 16.68 16.36 8.59
C ILE A 219 18.19 16.33 8.43
N GLU A 220 18.92 16.78 9.44
CA GLU A 220 20.37 16.78 9.43
C GLU A 220 20.93 15.33 9.43
N PRO A 221 22.09 15.08 8.80
CA PRO A 221 22.66 13.75 8.69
C PRO A 221 22.76 12.99 10.03
N HIS A 222 23.12 13.67 11.12
CA HIS A 222 23.26 13.07 12.45
C HIS A 222 21.92 12.71 13.12
N GLU A 223 20.80 13.21 12.61
CA GLU A 223 19.45 12.91 13.09
C GLU A 223 18.81 11.73 12.34
N ARG A 224 19.45 11.29 11.25
CA ARG A 224 18.95 10.18 10.44
C ARG A 224 19.38 8.86 11.05
N GLN A 225 18.44 7.93 11.13
CA GLN A 225 18.68 6.59 11.69
C GLN A 225 18.67 5.50 10.62
N ASP A 226 18.36 5.85 9.38
CA ASP A 226 18.36 4.91 8.27
C ASP A 226 19.82 4.54 7.88
N PRO A 227 20.20 3.26 7.99
CA PRO A 227 21.55 2.82 7.64
C PRO A 227 21.89 2.98 6.16
N THR A 228 20.88 3.10 5.27
CA THR A 228 21.10 3.31 3.83
C THR A 228 21.48 4.75 3.51
N PHE A 229 21.35 5.66 4.46
CA PHE A 229 21.70 7.07 4.29
C PHE A 229 23.22 7.34 4.44
N ALA A 230 23.97 6.43 5.01
CA ALA A 230 25.40 6.60 5.34
C ALA A 230 26.31 6.65 4.12
#